data_702319a5554a9c9cacaa6176088625c8
#
_entry.id   702319a5554a9c9cacaa6176088625c8
#
_cell.length_a   1.000
_cell.length_b   1.000
_cell.length_c   1.000
_cell.angle_alpha   90.00
_cell.angle_beta   90.00
_cell.angle_gamma   90.00
#
_symmetry.space_group_name_H-M   'P 1'
#
loop_
_entity.id
_entity.type
_entity.pdbx_description
1 polymer ?
#
loop_
_entity_poly.entity_id
_entity_poly.type
_entity_poly.pdbx_seq_one_letter_code
_entity_poly.pdbx_strand_id
1 'polypeptide(L)'
;GWVNTHTHAAMSIYRGLADDLPLMEWLEKHIWPAEAKFGTEQNVRLGTQLAIHEMIQSGTTCFSDMYFYQDAVAEEVTKVGMRVVLGEGILDFPTPSIKDPKESFNYVEALIKQWKNEDLVTCAVSPHAPYTVSKERLITAKALANKYDAIFHTHLSETAFEVQQSKDLHGLSPVEYLDSIGLLDDKTVAAHCVHLSPKDVEIIQHRNMAVAHNPQSNMKLGSGIPPIQQYLDRGIRVGVGTDGVASNNNLNMFEELDVASKLAKVVDMDPTHLDANTMLEMGTIKGAEILGLADKIGSIEIGKQADVQIIDLNHSRLLP
;
A
#
# COMPACT_ATOMS: atom_id res chain seq x y z
N GLY A 1 4.64 15.88 -6.96
CA GLY A 1 4.85 14.58 -7.59
C GLY A 1 3.79 13.58 -7.18
N TRP A 2 3.89 12.37 -7.71
CA TRP A 2 2.95 11.31 -7.37
C TRP A 2 3.16 10.80 -5.94
N VAL A 3 2.06 10.38 -5.32
CA VAL A 3 2.03 9.73 -4.01
C VAL A 3 1.57 8.29 -4.22
N ASN A 4 2.50 7.34 -4.13
CA ASN A 4 2.25 5.91 -4.22
C ASN A 4 1.81 5.38 -2.85
N THR A 5 0.55 4.99 -2.73
CA THR A 5 -0.06 4.73 -1.42
C THR A 5 0.14 3.31 -0.88
N HIS A 6 0.72 2.41 -1.68
CA HIS A 6 1.07 1.05 -1.26
C HIS A 6 2.10 0.45 -2.20
N THR A 7 3.20 -0.06 -1.64
CA THR A 7 4.22 -0.82 -2.36
C THR A 7 5.02 -1.74 -1.43
N HIS A 8 5.82 -2.61 -2.04
CA HIS A 8 6.87 -3.42 -1.44
C HIS A 8 8.16 -3.14 -2.20
N ALA A 9 8.76 -1.97 -1.96
CA ALA A 9 9.82 -1.39 -2.79
C ALA A 9 10.98 -2.34 -3.06
N ALA A 10 11.49 -3.00 -2.01
CA ALA A 10 12.63 -3.92 -2.14
C ALA A 10 12.34 -5.18 -2.95
N MET A 11 11.06 -5.54 -3.21
CA MET A 11 10.69 -6.63 -4.11
C MET A 11 11.08 -6.36 -5.57
N SER A 12 11.65 -5.21 -5.89
CA SER A 12 12.23 -4.93 -7.20
C SER A 12 13.29 -5.95 -7.63
N ILE A 13 13.94 -6.63 -6.68
CA ILE A 13 14.86 -7.73 -6.96
C ILE A 13 14.16 -9.04 -7.40
N TYR A 14 12.84 -9.13 -7.21
CA TYR A 14 12.03 -10.32 -7.57
C TYR A 14 11.14 -10.08 -8.79
N ARG A 15 11.39 -9.03 -9.57
CA ARG A 15 10.63 -8.72 -10.79
C ARG A 15 10.59 -9.92 -11.73
N GLY A 16 9.38 -10.34 -12.15
CA GLY A 16 9.18 -11.49 -13.04
C GLY A 16 9.41 -12.85 -12.39
N LEU A 17 9.53 -12.91 -11.06
CA LEU A 17 9.59 -14.19 -10.35
C LEU A 17 8.20 -14.80 -10.26
N ALA A 18 8.00 -15.94 -10.91
CA ALA A 18 6.79 -16.77 -10.84
C ALA A 18 5.50 -16.01 -11.27
N ASP A 19 5.42 -15.65 -12.54
CA ASP A 19 4.21 -15.08 -13.14
C ASP A 19 3.09 -16.12 -13.34
N ASP A 20 1.86 -15.66 -13.55
CA ASP A 20 0.68 -16.46 -13.94
C ASP A 20 0.24 -17.52 -12.91
N LEU A 21 0.28 -17.16 -11.62
CA LEU A 21 -0.12 -18.04 -10.51
C LEU A 21 -1.19 -17.39 -9.61
N PRO A 22 -2.08 -18.19 -9.00
CA PRO A 22 -2.96 -17.70 -7.93
C PRO A 22 -2.17 -17.15 -6.74
N LEU A 23 -2.67 -16.10 -6.07
CA LEU A 23 -1.98 -15.38 -4.98
C LEU A 23 -1.36 -16.30 -3.93
N MET A 24 -2.12 -17.24 -3.36
CA MET A 24 -1.60 -18.08 -2.29
C MET A 24 -0.51 -19.05 -2.77
N GLU A 25 -0.65 -19.60 -3.98
CA GLU A 25 0.39 -20.44 -4.58
C GLU A 25 1.66 -19.63 -4.89
N TRP A 26 1.49 -18.42 -5.41
CA TRP A 26 2.56 -17.47 -5.67
C TRP A 26 3.31 -17.10 -4.39
N LEU A 27 2.60 -16.77 -3.30
CA LEU A 27 3.20 -16.45 -2.01
C LEU A 27 3.93 -17.66 -1.41
N GLU A 28 3.23 -18.80 -1.21
CA GLU A 28 3.74 -19.93 -0.43
C GLU A 28 4.86 -20.71 -1.14
N LYS A 29 4.77 -20.84 -2.47
CA LYS A 29 5.71 -21.68 -3.24
C LYS A 29 6.86 -20.89 -3.84
N HIS A 30 6.72 -19.57 -4.03
CA HIS A 30 7.70 -18.78 -4.75
C HIS A 30 8.22 -17.56 -3.96
N ILE A 31 7.35 -16.68 -3.49
CA ILE A 31 7.78 -15.43 -2.87
C ILE A 31 8.38 -15.66 -1.48
N TRP A 32 7.64 -16.26 -0.55
CA TRP A 32 8.17 -16.51 0.80
C TRP A 32 9.44 -17.36 0.82
N PRO A 33 9.59 -18.44 0.01
CA PRO A 33 10.85 -19.16 -0.12
C PRO A 33 11.99 -18.31 -0.69
N ALA A 34 11.72 -17.42 -1.67
CA ALA A 34 12.71 -16.52 -2.21
C ALA A 34 13.14 -15.47 -1.17
N GLU A 35 12.19 -14.89 -0.45
CA GLU A 35 12.43 -13.94 0.64
C GLU A 35 13.21 -14.59 1.78
N ALA A 36 12.86 -15.80 2.20
CA ALA A 36 13.59 -16.54 3.22
C ALA A 36 15.05 -16.80 2.85
N LYS A 37 15.32 -16.97 1.55
CA LYS A 37 16.67 -17.25 1.03
C LYS A 37 17.47 -16.01 0.71
N PHE A 38 16.85 -14.99 0.11
CA PHE A 38 17.51 -13.83 -0.44
C PHE A 38 17.14 -12.52 0.27
N GLY A 39 16.16 -12.53 1.19
CA GLY A 39 15.74 -11.37 1.96
C GLY A 39 16.77 -11.00 3.02
N THR A 40 17.90 -10.47 2.59
CA THR A 40 18.93 -9.92 3.49
C THR A 40 18.83 -8.41 3.51
N GLU A 41 19.33 -7.78 4.58
CA GLU A 41 19.39 -6.32 4.67
C GLU A 41 20.08 -5.70 3.43
N GLN A 42 21.19 -6.29 2.98
CA GLN A 42 21.90 -5.82 1.79
C GLN A 42 21.04 -5.88 0.54
N ASN A 43 20.31 -6.97 0.33
CA ASN A 43 19.43 -7.11 -0.85
C ASN A 43 18.22 -6.18 -0.75
N VAL A 44 17.68 -5.94 0.45
CA VAL A 44 16.64 -4.95 0.67
C VAL A 44 17.14 -3.54 0.32
N ARG A 45 18.34 -3.16 0.72
CA ARG A 45 18.96 -1.89 0.31
C ARG A 45 19.07 -1.77 -1.22
N LEU A 46 19.60 -2.79 -1.89
CA LEU A 46 19.73 -2.80 -3.35
C LEU A 46 18.36 -2.73 -4.06
N GLY A 47 17.39 -3.52 -3.61
CA GLY A 47 16.02 -3.49 -4.14
C GLY A 47 15.35 -2.12 -3.95
N THR A 48 15.54 -1.51 -2.77
CA THR A 48 15.04 -0.17 -2.47
C THR A 48 15.69 0.89 -3.37
N GLN A 49 17.01 0.84 -3.58
CA GLN A 49 17.70 1.76 -4.50
C GLN A 49 17.16 1.66 -5.93
N LEU A 50 16.93 0.43 -6.41
CA LEU A 50 16.33 0.20 -7.71
C LEU A 50 14.90 0.74 -7.80
N ALA A 51 14.09 0.50 -6.76
CA ALA A 51 12.73 1.04 -6.67
C ALA A 51 12.70 2.57 -6.67
N ILE A 52 13.54 3.21 -5.85
CA ILE A 52 13.66 4.68 -5.79
C ILE A 52 14.03 5.24 -7.16
N HIS A 53 15.00 4.63 -7.84
CA HIS A 53 15.39 5.05 -9.18
C HIS A 53 14.21 5.03 -10.17
N GLU A 54 13.45 3.94 -10.20
CA GLU A 54 12.28 3.79 -11.06
C GLU A 54 11.16 4.76 -10.70
N MET A 55 10.88 4.92 -9.40
CA MET A 55 9.87 5.86 -8.90
C MET A 55 10.20 7.31 -9.26
N ILE A 56 11.45 7.74 -9.10
CA ILE A 56 11.88 9.09 -9.47
C ILE A 56 11.72 9.31 -10.97
N GLN A 57 12.11 8.35 -11.81
CA GLN A 57 11.96 8.45 -13.26
C GLN A 57 10.50 8.54 -13.70
N SER A 58 9.57 7.94 -12.97
CA SER A 58 8.13 8.03 -13.22
C SER A 58 7.42 9.14 -12.45
N GLY A 59 8.16 10.00 -11.72
CA GLY A 59 7.63 11.20 -11.06
C GLY A 59 7.01 10.98 -9.69
N THR A 60 7.23 9.82 -9.05
CA THR A 60 6.84 9.56 -7.67
C THR A 60 7.78 10.28 -6.72
N THR A 61 7.23 11.04 -5.77
CA THR A 61 8.00 11.79 -4.77
C THR A 61 7.74 11.32 -3.34
N CYS A 62 6.68 10.55 -3.13
CA CYS A 62 6.35 9.93 -1.85
C CYS A 62 5.78 8.53 -2.10
N PHE A 63 6.15 7.57 -1.27
CA PHE A 63 5.57 6.22 -1.33
C PHE A 63 5.31 5.65 0.07
N SER A 64 4.35 4.73 0.17
CA SER A 64 4.11 3.92 1.36
C SER A 64 4.67 2.53 1.13
N ASP A 65 5.59 2.10 1.98
CA ASP A 65 6.25 0.80 1.90
C ASP A 65 5.84 -0.12 3.04
N MET A 66 5.50 -1.35 2.72
CA MET A 66 5.26 -2.42 3.69
C MET A 66 6.19 -3.57 3.33
N TYR A 67 7.31 -3.72 4.06
CA TYR A 67 8.26 -4.79 3.76
C TYR A 67 9.11 -5.13 5.01
N PHE A 68 10.31 -5.65 4.80
CA PHE A 68 11.26 -6.07 5.83
C PHE A 68 12.47 -5.14 5.88
N TYR A 69 13.17 -5.09 7.02
CA TYR A 69 14.34 -4.22 7.23
C TYR A 69 14.04 -2.74 6.94
N GLN A 70 12.94 -2.24 7.46
CA GLN A 70 12.45 -0.89 7.16
C GLN A 70 13.38 0.24 7.67
N ASP A 71 14.23 -0.01 8.62
CA ASP A 71 15.33 0.89 8.99
C ASP A 71 16.35 1.06 7.85
N ALA A 72 16.70 -0.03 7.15
CA ALA A 72 17.55 0.04 5.97
C ALA A 72 16.88 0.78 4.81
N VAL A 73 15.57 0.59 4.61
CA VAL A 73 14.79 1.35 3.62
C VAL A 73 14.82 2.85 3.96
N ALA A 74 14.58 3.22 5.23
CA ALA A 74 14.64 4.61 5.69
C ALA A 74 15.98 5.29 5.39
N GLU A 75 17.10 4.59 5.64
CA GLU A 75 18.43 5.11 5.33
C GLU A 75 18.64 5.34 3.83
N GLU A 76 18.20 4.42 2.95
CA GLU A 76 18.36 4.60 1.51
C GLU A 76 17.49 5.76 0.99
N VAL A 77 16.26 5.89 1.50
CA VAL A 77 15.34 6.95 1.12
C VAL A 77 15.85 8.34 1.54
N THR A 78 16.36 8.45 2.77
CA THR A 78 16.91 9.73 3.28
C THR A 78 18.16 10.16 2.56
N LYS A 79 19.05 9.24 2.15
CA LYS A 79 20.22 9.55 1.31
C LYS A 79 19.86 10.21 -0.01
N VAL A 80 18.75 9.83 -0.60
CA VAL A 80 18.28 10.36 -1.89
C VAL A 80 17.41 11.61 -1.72
N GLY A 81 16.87 11.83 -0.54
CA GLY A 81 15.96 12.93 -0.24
C GLY A 81 14.52 12.68 -0.71
N MET A 82 14.08 11.42 -0.79
CA MET A 82 12.71 11.03 -1.11
C MET A 82 11.88 10.90 0.17
N ARG A 83 10.56 11.10 0.07
CA ARG A 83 9.64 10.94 1.21
C ARG A 83 9.03 9.55 1.25
N VAL A 84 8.83 9.03 2.47
CA VAL A 84 8.29 7.66 2.65
C VAL A 84 7.41 7.53 3.89
N VAL A 85 6.41 6.65 3.79
CA VAL A 85 5.70 6.08 4.93
C VAL A 85 6.13 4.62 5.06
N LEU A 86 6.76 4.24 6.18
CA LEU A 86 7.39 2.94 6.38
C LEU A 86 6.62 2.06 7.34
N GLY A 87 6.36 0.82 6.96
CA GLY A 87 5.78 -0.18 7.83
C GLY A 87 6.50 -1.53 7.76
N GLU A 88 7.15 -1.93 8.85
CA GLU A 88 7.68 -3.30 8.95
C GLU A 88 6.53 -4.31 8.94
N GLY A 89 6.65 -5.32 8.07
CA GLY A 89 5.65 -6.37 7.94
C GLY A 89 5.55 -7.24 9.20
N ILE A 90 4.40 -7.19 9.89
CA ILE A 90 4.11 -8.02 11.06
C ILE A 90 3.38 -9.28 10.59
N LEU A 91 3.96 -10.46 10.86
CA LEU A 91 3.41 -11.77 10.54
C LEU A 91 3.52 -12.71 11.76
N ASP A 92 2.74 -13.77 11.79
CA ASP A 92 2.75 -14.78 12.86
C ASP A 92 3.87 -15.82 12.70
N PHE A 93 4.66 -15.72 11.66
CA PHE A 93 5.80 -16.58 11.37
C PHE A 93 7.09 -15.77 11.15
N PRO A 94 8.28 -16.42 11.21
CA PRO A 94 9.56 -15.73 11.01
C PRO A 94 9.64 -15.02 9.66
N THR A 95 10.19 -13.80 9.68
CA THR A 95 10.46 -13.00 8.48
C THR A 95 11.97 -12.88 8.23
N PRO A 96 12.39 -12.36 7.08
CA PRO A 96 13.80 -12.06 6.83
C PRO A 96 14.45 -11.21 7.92
N SER A 97 13.80 -10.16 8.38
CA SER A 97 14.28 -9.22 9.39
C SER A 97 14.08 -9.70 10.84
N ILE A 98 12.99 -10.43 11.10
CA ILE A 98 12.55 -10.79 12.47
C ILE A 98 12.37 -12.31 12.58
N LYS A 99 13.34 -12.98 13.24
CA LYS A 99 13.34 -14.45 13.35
C LYS A 99 12.36 -14.98 14.40
N ASP A 100 12.13 -14.24 15.49
CA ASP A 100 11.06 -14.54 16.46
C ASP A 100 9.92 -13.54 16.24
N PRO A 101 8.75 -13.97 15.78
CA PRO A 101 7.59 -13.08 15.58
C PRO A 101 7.22 -12.25 16.82
N LYS A 102 7.53 -12.70 18.02
CA LYS A 102 7.27 -11.97 19.27
C LYS A 102 8.04 -10.66 19.37
N GLU A 103 9.16 -10.54 18.68
CA GLU A 103 10.00 -9.35 18.67
C GLU A 103 9.51 -8.27 17.68
N SER A 104 8.51 -8.58 16.82
CA SER A 104 8.08 -7.64 15.79
C SER A 104 7.58 -6.30 16.35
N PHE A 105 6.86 -6.32 17.47
CA PHE A 105 6.37 -5.08 18.08
C PHE A 105 7.49 -4.24 18.71
N ASN A 106 8.51 -4.90 19.29
CA ASN A 106 9.72 -4.21 19.78
C ASN A 106 10.47 -3.55 18.63
N TYR A 107 10.61 -4.26 17.52
CA TYR A 107 11.26 -3.72 16.31
C TYR A 107 10.49 -2.52 15.76
N VAL A 108 9.17 -2.64 15.55
CA VAL A 108 8.33 -1.54 15.03
C VAL A 108 8.36 -0.33 15.97
N GLU A 109 8.28 -0.56 17.28
CA GLU A 109 8.37 0.53 18.26
C GLU A 109 9.74 1.22 18.24
N ALA A 110 10.83 0.47 18.08
CA ALA A 110 12.18 1.01 17.93
C ALA A 110 12.31 1.84 16.64
N LEU A 111 11.79 1.33 15.52
CA LEU A 111 11.77 2.02 14.23
C LEU A 111 11.06 3.38 14.35
N ILE A 112 9.84 3.41 14.94
CA ILE A 112 9.10 4.66 15.16
C ILE A 112 9.91 5.65 16.00
N LYS A 113 10.52 5.20 17.09
CA LYS A 113 11.32 6.07 17.98
C LYS A 113 12.58 6.61 17.29
N GLN A 114 13.22 5.79 16.47
CA GLN A 114 14.44 6.15 15.75
C GLN A 114 14.18 7.25 14.71
N TRP A 115 13.09 7.11 13.93
CA TRP A 115 12.83 7.97 12.78
C TRP A 115 11.83 9.10 13.04
N LYS A 116 11.29 9.25 14.25
CA LYS A 116 10.26 10.25 14.60
C LYS A 116 10.62 11.71 14.32
N ASN A 117 11.91 12.04 14.22
CA ASN A 117 12.38 13.40 13.99
C ASN A 117 12.94 13.61 12.57
N GLU A 118 12.81 12.61 11.69
CA GLU A 118 13.23 12.71 10.30
C GLU A 118 12.04 13.17 9.43
N ASP A 119 12.16 14.35 8.84
CA ASP A 119 11.05 14.98 8.08
C ASP A 119 10.61 14.19 6.85
N LEU A 120 11.49 13.37 6.29
CA LEU A 120 11.21 12.55 5.11
C LEU A 120 10.57 11.21 5.46
N VAL A 121 10.64 10.78 6.73
CA VAL A 121 10.20 9.46 7.17
C VAL A 121 9.01 9.57 8.10
N THR A 122 7.92 8.91 7.74
CA THR A 122 6.77 8.67 8.60
C THR A 122 6.66 7.17 8.83
N CYS A 123 6.44 6.72 10.08
CA CYS A 123 6.30 5.29 10.36
C CYS A 123 4.82 4.90 10.46
N ALA A 124 4.49 3.74 9.91
CA ALA A 124 3.22 3.05 10.05
C ALA A 124 3.36 1.76 10.85
N VAL A 125 2.26 1.21 11.34
CA VAL A 125 2.20 -0.14 11.91
C VAL A 125 1.50 -1.03 10.90
N SER A 126 2.20 -2.05 10.37
CA SER A 126 1.79 -2.77 9.18
C SER A 126 1.63 -4.27 9.40
N PRO A 127 0.55 -4.73 10.08
CA PRO A 127 0.20 -6.15 10.07
C PRO A 127 -0.16 -6.55 8.63
N HIS A 128 0.46 -7.63 8.15
CA HIS A 128 0.40 -8.02 6.74
C HIS A 128 -1.05 -8.19 6.26
N ALA A 129 -1.80 -9.11 6.85
CA ALA A 129 -3.20 -9.38 6.47
C ALA A 129 -3.93 -10.13 7.60
N PRO A 130 -5.27 -10.12 7.63
CA PRO A 130 -6.05 -10.86 8.63
C PRO A 130 -5.82 -12.37 8.63
N TYR A 131 -5.39 -12.94 7.50
CA TYR A 131 -5.12 -14.38 7.38
C TYR A 131 -3.68 -14.79 7.74
N THR A 132 -2.79 -13.84 7.99
CA THR A 132 -1.39 -14.10 8.38
C THR A 132 -1.04 -13.59 9.77
N VAL A 133 -1.96 -12.90 10.43
CA VAL A 133 -1.76 -12.29 11.75
C VAL A 133 -2.93 -12.62 12.66
N SER A 134 -2.65 -13.26 13.80
CA SER A 134 -3.65 -13.64 14.79
C SER A 134 -4.36 -12.44 15.43
N LYS A 135 -5.56 -12.67 15.94
CA LYS A 135 -6.41 -11.66 16.57
C LYS A 135 -5.67 -10.84 17.64
N GLU A 136 -4.97 -11.52 18.53
CA GLU A 136 -4.25 -10.90 19.64
C GLU A 136 -3.15 -9.97 19.15
N ARG A 137 -2.49 -10.36 18.07
CA ARG A 137 -1.41 -9.57 17.47
C ARG A 137 -1.96 -8.41 16.63
N LEU A 138 -3.08 -8.60 15.94
CA LEU A 138 -3.80 -7.51 15.28
C LEU A 138 -4.23 -6.43 16.28
N ILE A 139 -4.79 -6.81 17.43
CA ILE A 139 -5.17 -5.89 18.51
C ILE A 139 -3.93 -5.18 19.07
N THR A 140 -2.82 -5.90 19.26
CA THR A 140 -1.55 -5.30 19.74
C THR A 140 -0.99 -4.32 18.72
N ALA A 141 -1.03 -4.65 17.42
CA ALA A 141 -0.61 -3.77 16.33
C ALA A 141 -1.45 -2.47 16.32
N LYS A 142 -2.77 -2.58 16.46
CA LYS A 142 -3.64 -1.39 16.52
C LYS A 142 -3.36 -0.53 17.74
N ALA A 143 -3.16 -1.16 18.91
CA ALA A 143 -2.80 -0.44 20.13
C ALA A 143 -1.46 0.31 19.98
N LEU A 144 -0.48 -0.30 19.28
CA LEU A 144 0.79 0.36 18.98
C LEU A 144 0.61 1.54 18.00
N ALA A 145 -0.19 1.37 16.95
CA ALA A 145 -0.54 2.45 16.02
C ALA A 145 -1.18 3.64 16.76
N ASN A 146 -2.18 3.37 17.60
CA ASN A 146 -2.85 4.39 18.41
C ASN A 146 -1.90 5.10 19.39
N LYS A 147 -0.97 4.36 20.01
CA LYS A 147 0.04 4.93 20.93
C LYS A 147 0.94 5.98 20.28
N TYR A 148 1.26 5.80 19.01
CA TYR A 148 2.17 6.68 18.27
C TYR A 148 1.45 7.56 17.25
N ASP A 149 0.12 7.56 17.24
CA ASP A 149 -0.71 8.29 16.28
C ASP A 149 -0.37 7.93 14.81
N ALA A 150 0.06 6.67 14.60
CA ALA A 150 0.53 6.15 13.33
C ALA A 150 -0.59 5.52 12.50
N ILE A 151 -0.40 5.45 11.19
CA ILE A 151 -1.26 4.69 10.27
C ILE A 151 -1.20 3.20 10.62
N PHE A 152 -2.36 2.55 10.60
CA PHE A 152 -2.52 1.11 10.62
C PHE A 152 -2.75 0.64 9.17
N HIS A 153 -1.74 0.02 8.55
CA HIS A 153 -1.76 -0.37 7.14
C HIS A 153 -1.80 -1.88 7.00
N THR A 154 -2.72 -2.43 6.20
CA THR A 154 -2.89 -3.87 6.01
C THR A 154 -3.46 -4.21 4.64
N HIS A 155 -3.22 -5.44 4.13
CA HIS A 155 -3.97 -5.98 2.99
C HIS A 155 -5.33 -6.45 3.47
N LEU A 156 -6.38 -6.21 2.67
CA LEU A 156 -7.74 -6.50 3.09
C LEU A 156 -8.66 -6.82 1.90
N SER A 157 -9.34 -7.97 1.98
CA SER A 157 -10.34 -8.39 0.99
C SER A 157 -9.84 -8.36 -0.45
N GLU A 158 -8.58 -8.79 -0.65
CA GLU A 158 -7.94 -8.79 -1.96
C GLU A 158 -8.53 -9.85 -2.88
N THR A 159 -8.75 -11.07 -2.38
CA THR A 159 -9.24 -12.19 -3.18
C THR A 159 -10.55 -12.75 -2.64
N ALA A 160 -11.34 -13.35 -3.52
CA ALA A 160 -12.55 -14.09 -3.10
C ALA A 160 -12.22 -15.24 -2.14
N PHE A 161 -11.03 -15.84 -2.29
CA PHE A 161 -10.54 -16.89 -1.39
C PHE A 161 -10.35 -16.37 0.03
N GLU A 162 -9.69 -15.23 0.22
CA GLU A 162 -9.53 -14.56 1.52
C GLU A 162 -10.89 -14.32 2.19
N VAL A 163 -11.84 -13.77 1.43
CA VAL A 163 -13.19 -13.48 1.95
C VAL A 163 -13.90 -14.77 2.38
N GLN A 164 -13.81 -15.83 1.58
CA GLN A 164 -14.42 -17.12 1.94
C GLN A 164 -13.75 -17.74 3.17
N GLN A 165 -12.41 -17.71 3.24
CA GLN A 165 -11.66 -18.20 4.39
C GLN A 165 -12.03 -17.46 5.69
N SER A 166 -12.17 -16.14 5.64
CA SER A 166 -12.61 -15.35 6.79
C SER A 166 -14.03 -15.74 7.26
N LYS A 167 -14.95 -15.94 6.30
CA LYS A 167 -16.31 -16.41 6.60
C LYS A 167 -16.33 -17.80 7.22
N ASP A 168 -15.50 -18.70 6.73
CA ASP A 168 -15.41 -20.07 7.26
C ASP A 168 -14.83 -20.10 8.68
N LEU A 169 -13.85 -19.26 8.98
CA LEU A 169 -13.17 -19.19 10.27
C LEU A 169 -13.91 -18.35 11.32
N HIS A 170 -14.50 -17.24 10.89
CA HIS A 170 -15.05 -16.24 11.81
C HIS A 170 -16.55 -16.00 11.65
N GLY A 171 -17.18 -16.55 10.59
CA GLY A 171 -18.58 -16.24 10.23
C GLY A 171 -18.78 -14.83 9.67
N LEU A 172 -17.70 -14.10 9.38
CA LEU A 172 -17.67 -12.69 9.00
C LEU A 172 -16.77 -12.47 7.78
N SER A 173 -17.02 -11.42 6.98
CA SER A 173 -16.06 -10.96 6.00
C SER A 173 -14.79 -10.41 6.69
N PRO A 174 -13.65 -10.25 5.98
CA PRO A 174 -12.46 -9.65 6.58
C PRO A 174 -12.71 -8.26 7.19
N VAL A 175 -13.50 -7.42 6.53
CA VAL A 175 -13.87 -6.09 7.03
C VAL A 175 -14.74 -6.19 8.29
N GLU A 176 -15.81 -6.99 8.25
CA GLU A 176 -16.67 -7.24 9.42
C GLU A 176 -15.88 -7.81 10.59
N TYR A 177 -14.96 -8.72 10.33
CA TYR A 177 -14.09 -9.30 11.35
C TYR A 177 -13.20 -8.24 12.02
N LEU A 178 -12.46 -7.44 11.23
CA LEU A 178 -11.62 -6.39 11.79
C LEU A 178 -12.43 -5.32 12.53
N ASP A 179 -13.61 -4.97 12.04
CA ASP A 179 -14.53 -4.05 12.72
C ASP A 179 -15.01 -4.61 14.06
N SER A 180 -15.39 -5.90 14.10
CA SER A 180 -15.88 -6.58 15.30
C SER A 180 -14.87 -6.62 16.45
N ILE A 181 -13.58 -6.53 16.14
CA ILE A 181 -12.48 -6.49 17.11
C ILE A 181 -11.87 -5.09 17.28
N GLY A 182 -12.54 -4.04 16.72
CA GLY A 182 -12.23 -2.65 17.00
C GLY A 182 -10.98 -2.10 16.32
N LEU A 183 -10.60 -2.60 15.13
CA LEU A 183 -9.35 -2.22 14.45
C LEU A 183 -9.52 -1.12 13.42
N LEU A 184 -10.76 -0.84 12.98
CA LEU A 184 -11.03 0.09 11.88
C LEU A 184 -11.35 1.50 12.38
N ASP A 185 -10.64 2.49 11.83
CA ASP A 185 -10.84 3.91 12.07
C ASP A 185 -10.28 4.75 10.89
N ASP A 186 -10.27 6.07 11.05
CA ASP A 186 -9.80 7.05 10.06
C ASP A 186 -8.28 7.01 9.79
N LYS A 187 -7.49 6.30 10.62
CA LYS A 187 -6.06 6.03 10.40
C LYS A 187 -5.78 4.63 9.84
N THR A 188 -6.82 3.89 9.50
CA THR A 188 -6.67 2.60 8.84
C THR A 188 -6.60 2.78 7.32
N VAL A 189 -5.53 2.28 6.71
CA VAL A 189 -5.34 2.19 5.26
C VAL A 189 -5.35 0.72 4.87
N ALA A 190 -6.27 0.33 4.01
CA ALA A 190 -6.38 -1.04 3.51
C ALA A 190 -5.97 -1.11 2.04
N ALA A 191 -5.00 -1.94 1.72
CA ALA A 191 -4.62 -2.24 0.34
C ALA A 191 -5.64 -3.18 -0.29
N HIS A 192 -5.89 -2.99 -1.59
CA HIS A 192 -6.76 -3.74 -2.49
C HIS A 192 -8.26 -3.50 -2.31
N CYS A 193 -8.89 -4.00 -1.27
CA CYS A 193 -10.35 -3.90 -1.03
C CYS A 193 -11.18 -4.28 -2.27
N VAL A 194 -10.84 -5.42 -2.93
CA VAL A 194 -11.47 -5.84 -4.18
C VAL A 194 -12.84 -6.46 -3.95
N HIS A 195 -12.93 -7.38 -2.98
CA HIS A 195 -14.12 -8.18 -2.71
C HIS A 195 -14.87 -7.69 -1.48
N LEU A 196 -15.58 -6.57 -1.63
CA LEU A 196 -16.40 -5.99 -0.57
C LEU A 196 -17.89 -6.24 -0.79
N SER A 197 -18.59 -6.67 0.25
CA SER A 197 -20.06 -6.67 0.28
C SER A 197 -20.60 -5.25 0.49
N PRO A 198 -21.88 -4.98 0.22
CA PRO A 198 -22.51 -3.70 0.55
C PRO A 198 -22.32 -3.31 2.03
N LYS A 199 -22.37 -4.29 2.93
CA LYS A 199 -22.14 -4.08 4.38
C LYS A 199 -20.71 -3.70 4.70
N ASP A 200 -19.71 -4.31 4.01
CA ASP A 200 -18.31 -3.93 4.16
C ASP A 200 -18.08 -2.47 3.76
N VAL A 201 -18.68 -2.05 2.64
CA VAL A 201 -18.60 -0.66 2.16
C VAL A 201 -19.23 0.32 3.16
N GLU A 202 -20.36 -0.04 3.79
CA GLU A 202 -20.97 0.76 4.86
C GLU A 202 -20.06 0.89 6.08
N ILE A 203 -19.40 -0.20 6.49
CA ILE A 203 -18.44 -0.19 7.60
C ILE A 203 -17.25 0.72 7.26
N ILE A 204 -16.63 0.55 6.09
CA ILE A 204 -15.51 1.37 5.62
C ILE A 204 -15.86 2.85 5.65
N GLN A 205 -17.03 3.20 5.09
CA GLN A 205 -17.55 4.57 5.09
C GLN A 205 -17.74 5.10 6.51
N HIS A 206 -18.41 4.34 7.38
CA HIS A 206 -18.72 4.75 8.75
C HIS A 206 -17.46 4.93 9.60
N ARG A 207 -16.46 4.06 9.41
CA ARG A 207 -15.17 4.13 10.09
C ARG A 207 -14.22 5.17 9.49
N ASN A 208 -14.60 5.78 8.36
CA ASN A 208 -13.79 6.74 7.60
C ASN A 208 -12.39 6.18 7.25
N MET A 209 -12.28 4.87 7.08
CA MET A 209 -11.02 4.26 6.67
C MET A 209 -10.68 4.55 5.20
N ALA A 210 -9.43 4.36 4.83
CA ALA A 210 -8.94 4.62 3.48
C ALA A 210 -8.61 3.34 2.73
N VAL A 211 -8.68 3.41 1.40
CA VAL A 211 -8.33 2.33 0.47
C VAL A 211 -7.13 2.73 -0.39
N ALA A 212 -6.11 1.88 -0.45
CA ALA A 212 -5.04 1.96 -1.43
C ALA A 212 -5.37 1.02 -2.60
N HIS A 213 -5.77 1.57 -3.73
CA HIS A 213 -6.14 0.84 -4.93
C HIS A 213 -4.92 0.46 -5.76
N ASN A 214 -4.73 -0.82 -6.06
CA ASN A 214 -3.57 -1.37 -6.76
C ASN A 214 -4.00 -2.07 -8.06
N PRO A 215 -4.38 -1.31 -9.12
CA PRO A 215 -5.07 -1.86 -10.28
C PRO A 215 -4.26 -2.91 -11.04
N GLN A 216 -2.98 -2.65 -11.34
CA GLN A 216 -2.18 -3.58 -12.12
C GLN A 216 -1.85 -4.87 -11.36
N SER A 217 -1.58 -4.77 -10.06
CA SER A 217 -1.39 -5.95 -9.21
C SER A 217 -2.67 -6.80 -9.15
N ASN A 218 -3.83 -6.18 -8.93
CA ASN A 218 -5.12 -6.88 -8.95
C ASN A 218 -5.37 -7.59 -10.29
N MET A 219 -4.96 -6.98 -11.40
CA MET A 219 -5.06 -7.59 -12.73
C MET A 219 -4.10 -8.77 -12.90
N LYS A 220 -2.83 -8.57 -12.56
CA LYS A 220 -1.78 -9.59 -12.72
C LYS A 220 -2.07 -10.84 -11.90
N LEU A 221 -2.50 -10.68 -10.65
CA LEU A 221 -2.83 -11.78 -9.74
C LEU A 221 -4.25 -12.34 -9.96
N GLY A 222 -5.05 -11.72 -10.85
CA GLY A 222 -6.43 -12.13 -11.08
C GLY A 222 -7.32 -11.93 -9.86
N SER A 223 -6.97 -10.99 -8.97
CA SER A 223 -7.72 -10.69 -7.75
C SER A 223 -9.10 -10.12 -8.05
N GLY A 224 -9.25 -9.38 -9.15
CA GLY A 224 -10.52 -8.76 -9.57
C GLY A 224 -10.42 -7.24 -9.71
N ILE A 225 -11.56 -6.59 -9.94
CA ILE A 225 -11.64 -5.14 -10.14
C ILE A 225 -12.62 -4.55 -9.12
N PRO A 226 -12.14 -3.74 -8.16
CA PRO A 226 -13.01 -3.07 -7.19
C PRO A 226 -13.81 -1.93 -7.86
N PRO A 227 -15.06 -1.67 -7.44
CA PRO A 227 -15.88 -0.60 -7.98
C PRO A 227 -15.48 0.76 -7.39
N ILE A 228 -14.31 1.27 -7.76
CA ILE A 228 -13.68 2.46 -7.16
C ILE A 228 -14.55 3.71 -7.28
N GLN A 229 -15.24 3.91 -8.42
CA GLN A 229 -16.16 5.05 -8.55
C GLN A 229 -17.26 5.00 -7.48
N GLN A 230 -17.82 3.83 -7.20
CA GLN A 230 -18.84 3.69 -6.15
C GLN A 230 -18.28 3.97 -4.75
N TYR A 231 -17.00 3.66 -4.50
CA TYR A 231 -16.35 4.01 -3.23
C TYR A 231 -16.22 5.54 -3.09
N LEU A 232 -15.78 6.21 -4.15
CA LEU A 232 -15.67 7.68 -4.17
C LEU A 232 -17.03 8.37 -4.01
N ASP A 233 -18.07 7.88 -4.69
CA ASP A 233 -19.44 8.40 -4.60
C ASP A 233 -20.01 8.30 -3.17
N ARG A 234 -19.55 7.34 -2.39
CA ARG A 234 -19.87 7.17 -0.97
C ARG A 234 -18.98 7.97 -0.03
N GLY A 235 -18.03 8.74 -0.56
CA GLY A 235 -17.08 9.52 0.22
C GLY A 235 -15.97 8.70 0.88
N ILE A 236 -15.73 7.46 0.44
CA ILE A 236 -14.59 6.66 0.88
C ILE A 236 -13.32 7.27 0.31
N ARG A 237 -12.31 7.45 1.14
CA ARG A 237 -10.99 7.97 0.75
C ARG A 237 -10.22 6.91 0.00
N VAL A 238 -9.82 7.23 -1.24
CA VAL A 238 -9.08 6.29 -2.09
C VAL A 238 -7.83 6.96 -2.65
N GLY A 239 -6.68 6.32 -2.49
CA GLY A 239 -5.43 6.63 -3.20
C GLY A 239 -5.06 5.50 -4.15
N VAL A 240 -4.01 5.70 -4.94
CA VAL A 240 -3.50 4.69 -5.88
C VAL A 240 -2.12 4.24 -5.45
N GLY A 241 -1.88 2.94 -5.48
CA GLY A 241 -0.59 2.31 -5.21
C GLY A 241 -0.19 1.34 -6.31
N THR A 242 1.10 1.11 -6.46
CA THR A 242 1.62 0.17 -7.45
C THR A 242 1.66 -1.27 -6.95
N ASP A 243 1.58 -1.45 -5.63
CA ASP A 243 1.97 -2.71 -4.99
C ASP A 243 3.46 -3.05 -5.25
N GLY A 244 3.91 -4.25 -4.92
CA GLY A 244 5.27 -4.68 -5.20
C GLY A 244 5.54 -5.00 -6.67
N VAL A 245 6.77 -4.82 -7.10
CA VAL A 245 7.17 -5.12 -8.49
C VAL A 245 7.00 -6.60 -8.83
N ALA A 246 7.07 -7.49 -7.85
CA ALA A 246 6.83 -8.91 -8.07
C ALA A 246 5.37 -9.21 -8.45
N SER A 247 4.40 -8.42 -7.96
CA SER A 247 2.97 -8.55 -8.28
C SER A 247 2.48 -7.60 -9.37
N ASN A 248 3.28 -6.59 -9.78
CA ASN A 248 2.90 -5.57 -10.76
C ASN A 248 3.81 -5.58 -12.02
N ASN A 249 5.11 -5.79 -11.86
CA ASN A 249 6.20 -5.66 -12.84
C ASN A 249 6.78 -4.25 -12.99
N ASN A 250 6.17 -3.18 -12.49
CA ASN A 250 6.71 -1.82 -12.52
C ASN A 250 6.27 -0.99 -11.29
N LEU A 251 6.84 0.21 -11.13
CA LEU A 251 6.49 1.19 -10.10
C LEU A 251 6.07 2.53 -10.74
N ASN A 252 5.44 2.47 -11.92
CA ASN A 252 5.09 3.63 -12.71
C ASN A 252 3.67 4.11 -12.39
N MET A 253 3.55 5.15 -11.58
CA MET A 253 2.25 5.73 -11.20
C MET A 253 1.44 6.26 -12.38
N PHE A 254 2.06 6.71 -13.47
CA PHE A 254 1.31 7.10 -14.68
C PHE A 254 0.54 5.94 -15.28
N GLU A 255 1.16 4.75 -15.32
CA GLU A 255 0.51 3.54 -15.83
C GLU A 255 -0.60 3.07 -14.89
N GLU A 256 -0.38 3.14 -13.57
CA GLU A 256 -1.41 2.82 -12.58
C GLU A 256 -2.66 3.68 -12.74
N LEU A 257 -2.47 5.00 -12.84
CA LEU A 257 -3.58 5.94 -12.99
C LEU A 257 -4.34 5.73 -14.32
N ASP A 258 -3.62 5.49 -15.42
CA ASP A 258 -4.22 5.20 -16.73
C ASP A 258 -5.02 3.90 -16.72
N VAL A 259 -4.46 2.84 -16.14
CA VAL A 259 -5.12 1.54 -16.02
C VAL A 259 -6.35 1.62 -15.11
N ALA A 260 -6.23 2.24 -13.92
CA ALA A 260 -7.36 2.42 -13.00
C ALA A 260 -8.55 3.10 -13.68
N SER A 261 -8.29 4.21 -14.40
CA SER A 261 -9.33 4.94 -15.13
C SER A 261 -10.01 4.08 -16.20
N LYS A 262 -9.24 3.37 -17.02
CA LYS A 262 -9.77 2.53 -18.09
C LYS A 262 -10.56 1.33 -17.58
N LEU A 263 -10.08 0.68 -16.51
CA LEU A 263 -10.78 -0.45 -15.88
C LEU A 263 -12.14 -0.05 -15.33
N ALA A 264 -12.23 1.05 -14.59
CA ALA A 264 -13.50 1.54 -14.06
C ALA A 264 -14.50 1.82 -15.17
N LYS A 265 -14.08 2.51 -16.25
CA LYS A 265 -14.94 2.81 -17.40
C LYS A 265 -15.48 1.56 -18.09
N VAL A 266 -14.66 0.52 -18.22
CA VAL A 266 -15.06 -0.75 -18.85
C VAL A 266 -16.02 -1.53 -17.96
N VAL A 267 -15.73 -1.63 -16.66
CA VAL A 267 -16.55 -2.39 -15.70
C VAL A 267 -17.91 -1.74 -15.50
N ASP A 268 -17.92 -0.42 -15.34
CA ASP A 268 -19.16 0.34 -15.09
C ASP A 268 -19.92 0.71 -16.38
N MET A 269 -19.32 0.44 -17.56
CA MET A 269 -19.84 0.84 -18.88
C MET A 269 -20.17 2.34 -18.95
N ASP A 270 -19.39 3.17 -18.23
CA ASP A 270 -19.54 4.62 -18.16
C ASP A 270 -18.20 5.33 -18.42
N PRO A 271 -18.09 6.08 -19.53
CA PRO A 271 -16.83 6.77 -19.87
C PRO A 271 -16.52 7.97 -18.97
N THR A 272 -17.45 8.40 -18.12
CA THR A 272 -17.27 9.55 -17.21
C THR A 272 -16.64 9.16 -15.87
N HIS A 273 -16.63 7.86 -15.53
CA HIS A 273 -16.06 7.36 -14.29
C HIS A 273 -14.54 7.52 -14.24
N LEU A 274 -13.99 7.78 -13.07
CA LEU A 274 -12.57 8.02 -12.81
C LEU A 274 -11.94 8.89 -13.92
N ASP A 275 -12.45 10.10 -14.06
CA ASP A 275 -11.96 11.07 -15.04
C ASP A 275 -10.51 11.50 -14.71
N ALA A 276 -9.88 12.24 -15.62
CA ALA A 276 -8.48 12.63 -15.49
C ALA A 276 -8.21 13.48 -14.24
N ASN A 277 -9.15 14.36 -13.84
CA ASN A 277 -8.97 15.20 -12.65
C ASN A 277 -9.05 14.33 -11.38
N THR A 278 -10.03 13.44 -11.30
CA THR A 278 -10.15 12.47 -10.21
C THR A 278 -8.89 11.62 -10.08
N MET A 279 -8.34 11.14 -11.19
CA MET A 279 -7.11 10.34 -11.17
C MET A 279 -5.89 11.16 -10.72
N LEU A 280 -5.76 12.41 -11.18
CA LEU A 280 -4.71 13.32 -10.70
C LEU A 280 -4.81 13.57 -9.20
N GLU A 281 -6.01 13.79 -8.67
CA GLU A 281 -6.22 13.94 -7.23
C GLU A 281 -5.88 12.67 -6.46
N MET A 282 -6.30 11.49 -6.93
CA MET A 282 -5.99 10.21 -6.30
C MET A 282 -4.48 9.89 -6.28
N GLY A 283 -3.76 10.28 -7.32
CA GLY A 283 -2.31 10.14 -7.40
C GLY A 283 -1.53 11.23 -6.68
N THR A 284 -2.18 12.25 -6.11
CA THR A 284 -1.53 13.40 -5.45
C THR A 284 -2.15 13.69 -4.09
N ILE A 285 -3.08 14.67 -4.02
CA ILE A 285 -3.60 15.16 -2.73
C ILE A 285 -4.40 14.09 -1.97
N LYS A 286 -5.24 13.29 -2.64
CA LYS A 286 -5.98 12.21 -1.97
C LYS A 286 -5.06 11.08 -1.51
N GLY A 287 -4.01 10.77 -2.30
CA GLY A 287 -2.94 9.88 -1.85
C GLY A 287 -2.24 10.40 -0.60
N ALA A 288 -1.93 11.70 -0.55
CA ALA A 288 -1.36 12.33 0.64
C ALA A 288 -2.32 12.32 1.84
N GLU A 289 -3.63 12.53 1.62
CA GLU A 289 -4.66 12.48 2.67
C GLU A 289 -4.72 11.11 3.36
N ILE A 290 -4.73 10.01 2.58
CA ILE A 290 -4.80 8.67 3.16
C ILE A 290 -3.52 8.28 3.91
N LEU A 291 -2.38 8.89 3.55
CA LEU A 291 -1.11 8.71 4.24
C LEU A 291 -0.88 9.72 5.38
N GLY A 292 -1.88 10.58 5.71
CA GLY A 292 -1.76 11.57 6.78
C GLY A 292 -0.75 12.68 6.48
N LEU A 293 -0.47 12.96 5.21
CA LEU A 293 0.55 13.92 4.76
C LEU A 293 -0.01 15.10 3.96
N ALA A 294 -1.34 15.27 3.90
CA ALA A 294 -1.98 16.29 3.07
C ALA A 294 -1.66 17.73 3.49
N ASP A 295 -1.28 17.95 4.73
CA ASP A 295 -0.79 19.24 5.24
C ASP A 295 0.64 19.57 4.77
N LYS A 296 1.39 18.55 4.33
CA LYS A 296 2.80 18.66 3.92
C LYS A 296 3.01 18.57 2.41
N ILE A 297 2.27 17.70 1.72
CA ILE A 297 2.46 17.39 0.29
C ILE A 297 1.13 17.20 -0.46
N GLY A 298 1.19 16.85 -1.73
CA GLY A 298 0.05 16.46 -2.57
C GLY A 298 -0.59 17.61 -3.35
N SER A 299 -0.30 18.86 -3.00
CA SER A 299 -0.74 20.05 -3.74
C SER A 299 0.33 21.15 -3.70
N ILE A 300 0.22 22.12 -4.60
CA ILE A 300 1.13 23.28 -4.66
C ILE A 300 0.49 24.43 -3.88
N GLU A 301 0.85 24.56 -2.61
CA GLU A 301 0.34 25.55 -1.69
C GLU A 301 1.45 26.15 -0.84
N ILE A 302 1.28 27.42 -0.40
CA ILE A 302 2.24 28.08 0.49
C ILE A 302 2.29 27.31 1.82
N GLY A 303 3.51 26.97 2.24
CA GLY A 303 3.78 26.24 3.49
C GLY A 303 3.94 24.73 3.30
N LYS A 304 3.57 24.17 2.16
CA LYS A 304 3.85 22.76 1.84
C LYS A 304 5.26 22.54 1.30
N GLN A 305 5.71 21.31 1.36
CA GLN A 305 7.00 20.88 0.83
C GLN A 305 6.99 20.92 -0.70
N ALA A 306 8.14 21.22 -1.29
CA ALA A 306 8.30 21.27 -2.74
C ALA A 306 8.57 19.88 -3.36
N ASP A 307 7.77 18.89 -2.98
CA ASP A 307 7.79 17.54 -3.56
C ASP A 307 7.11 17.57 -4.94
N VAL A 308 7.81 18.10 -5.94
CA VAL A 308 7.25 18.41 -7.26
C VAL A 308 7.91 17.60 -8.36
N GLN A 309 7.16 17.34 -9.44
CA GLN A 309 7.68 16.82 -10.70
C GLN A 309 7.49 17.85 -11.80
N ILE A 310 8.41 17.86 -12.76
CA ILE A 310 8.32 18.69 -13.96
C ILE A 310 8.15 17.75 -15.15
N ILE A 311 7.09 17.97 -15.93
CA ILE A 311 6.77 17.16 -17.10
C ILE A 311 7.06 18.00 -18.36
N ASP A 312 7.95 17.50 -19.23
CA ASP A 312 8.19 18.12 -20.54
C ASP A 312 7.04 17.75 -21.49
N LEU A 313 6.21 18.74 -21.80
CA LEU A 313 5.06 18.57 -22.70
C LEU A 313 5.46 18.56 -24.20
N ASN A 314 6.72 18.86 -24.55
CA ASN A 314 7.18 18.84 -25.96
C ASN A 314 7.49 17.42 -26.48
N HIS A 315 7.00 16.40 -25.82
CA HIS A 315 7.14 15.01 -26.24
C HIS A 315 5.98 14.62 -27.17
N SER A 316 6.27 13.89 -28.26
CA SER A 316 5.27 13.50 -29.27
C SER A 316 4.04 12.76 -28.74
N ARG A 317 4.15 12.08 -27.59
CA ARG A 317 3.02 11.41 -26.92
C ARG A 317 2.13 12.34 -26.08
N LEU A 318 2.58 13.58 -25.84
CA LEU A 318 1.89 14.56 -25.01
C LEU A 318 1.39 15.77 -25.82
N LEU A 319 1.71 15.82 -27.10
CA LEU A 319 1.16 16.80 -28.04
C LEU A 319 -0.19 16.32 -28.57
N PRO A 320 -1.17 17.26 -28.76
CA PRO A 320 -2.46 16.93 -29.36
C PRO A 320 -2.33 16.40 -30.80
#